data_0ee04260216ca98495372b92f59374e9
#
_entry.id   0ee04260216ca98495372b92f59374e9
#
_cell.length_a   1.000
_cell.length_b   1.000
_cell.length_c   1.000
_cell.angle_alpha   90.00
_cell.angle_beta   90.00
_cell.angle_gamma   90.00
#
_symmetry.space_group_name_H-M   'P 1'
#
loop_
_entity.id
_entity.type
_entity.pdbx_description
1 polymer ?
#
loop_
_entity_poly.entity_id
_entity_poly.type
_entity_poly.pdbx_seq_one_letter_code
_entity_poly.pdbx_strand_id
1 'polypeptide(L)'
;MRINPHIFRNYDIRGKVDEDLDATKVEALGRAYGTFLRHRKIRQAVVGRDCRLSGQEYQTALMKGMTAMGIDIIDIGLVMTQMMYFAQYRFQTNGGVMVTASHNPANFNGFKIGIGYSLTTGPQEVQELRRIIEEEDYFQPEEKGTIKKRDITEDYYHDVLKRVRLKKKFKVVIDSGCGTTGLFIPEILTRAGCEVIGRNLEPDGRFPIGTPDPTATAVMNRVRDEVLKAKADIGCALDGDGDRIGIVDGKGNILWNDVLVAIFAQEILGRFPGSKIIYNTLCSQVVREVVKQNGGIPVMWLTGHAFIKKKIATEAAAFGGELSGHFFFADNAYGHDDGSYAILRILEYLSDKDTTLDQLYASFPVYLSSPEIKIGCPDDKKADVIHTLSVKFKKDFPAAEITDDSVIPGDDGVRADLPDGMIIFRYSQNGPYITVKFEAKDQATYDERKKYVKDTLKNYPEMIWEDELTVNLSSLD
;
A
#
# COMPACT_ATOMS: atom_id res chain seq x y z
N MET A 1 6.03 -8.75 29.46
CA MET A 1 5.54 -7.33 29.30
C MET A 1 4.12 -7.35 28.73
N ARG A 2 3.18 -6.51 29.25
CA ARG A 2 1.84 -6.38 28.62
C ARG A 2 1.90 -5.40 27.45
N ILE A 3 1.58 -5.87 26.25
CA ILE A 3 1.39 -5.05 25.04
C ILE A 3 -0.03 -5.27 24.53
N ASN A 4 -0.68 -4.20 24.01
CA ASN A 4 -1.99 -4.33 23.41
C ASN A 4 -1.93 -5.30 22.21
N PRO A 5 -2.65 -6.45 22.26
CA PRO A 5 -2.58 -7.44 21.17
C PRO A 5 -3.10 -6.92 19.83
N HIS A 6 -3.94 -5.90 19.84
CA HIS A 6 -4.53 -5.33 18.60
C HIS A 6 -3.53 -4.57 17.75
N ILE A 7 -2.34 -4.18 18.27
CA ILE A 7 -1.30 -3.58 17.43
C ILE A 7 -0.62 -4.59 16.49
N PHE A 8 -0.64 -5.89 16.85
CA PHE A 8 -0.10 -6.98 16.02
C PHE A 8 -1.12 -7.35 14.95
N ARG A 9 -1.09 -6.59 13.84
CA ARG A 9 -1.97 -6.80 12.69
C ARG A 9 -1.51 -8.03 11.88
N ASN A 10 -2.17 -8.33 10.76
CA ASN A 10 -1.85 -9.54 10.00
C ASN A 10 -0.45 -9.53 9.34
N TYR A 11 0.14 -8.36 9.10
CA TYR A 11 1.47 -8.25 8.48
C TYR A 11 2.26 -7.02 8.92
N ASP A 12 1.64 -6.11 9.67
CA ASP A 12 2.24 -4.90 10.21
C ASP A 12 2.02 -4.83 11.72
N ILE A 13 2.80 -3.99 12.39
CA ILE A 13 2.54 -3.58 13.76
C ILE A 13 2.18 -2.10 13.71
N ARG A 14 0.97 -1.73 14.19
CA ARG A 14 0.49 -0.35 14.21
C ARG A 14 -0.27 -0.05 15.48
N GLY A 15 -0.03 1.12 16.08
CA GLY A 15 -0.71 1.57 17.28
C GLY A 15 -0.67 3.07 17.46
N LYS A 16 -1.50 3.57 18.36
CA LYS A 16 -1.48 4.98 18.76
C LYS A 16 -0.24 5.27 19.61
N VAL A 17 0.39 6.39 19.33
CA VAL A 17 1.56 6.88 20.07
C VAL A 17 1.13 7.21 21.51
N ASP A 18 1.95 6.83 22.48
CA ASP A 18 1.77 7.00 23.93
C ASP A 18 0.61 6.20 24.57
N GLU A 19 -0.31 5.65 23.77
CA GLU A 19 -1.34 4.72 24.24
C GLU A 19 -0.89 3.26 24.05
N ASP A 20 -0.73 2.87 22.79
CA ASP A 20 -0.38 1.50 22.40
C ASP A 20 1.12 1.29 22.32
N LEU A 21 1.84 2.28 21.83
CA LEU A 21 3.28 2.27 21.57
C LEU A 21 3.98 3.39 22.34
N ASP A 22 5.07 3.00 23.01
CA ASP A 22 6.04 3.89 23.64
C ASP A 22 7.46 3.34 23.46
N ALA A 23 8.49 4.10 23.79
CA ALA A 23 9.89 3.70 23.59
C ALA A 23 10.25 2.36 24.28
N THR A 24 9.63 2.05 25.42
CA THR A 24 9.90 0.80 26.15
C THR A 24 9.32 -0.41 25.41
N LYS A 25 8.08 -0.30 24.92
CA LYS A 25 7.44 -1.35 24.13
C LYS A 25 8.16 -1.54 22.78
N VAL A 26 8.62 -0.44 22.16
CA VAL A 26 9.38 -0.47 20.91
C VAL A 26 10.77 -1.09 21.11
N GLU A 27 11.45 -0.86 22.24
CA GLU A 27 12.68 -1.57 22.57
C GLU A 27 12.43 -3.09 22.74
N ALA A 28 11.33 -3.47 23.38
CA ALA A 28 10.95 -4.88 23.50
C ALA A 28 10.64 -5.51 22.14
N LEU A 29 9.97 -4.79 21.25
CA LEU A 29 9.78 -5.21 19.84
C LEU A 29 11.12 -5.39 19.13
N GLY A 30 12.07 -4.48 19.34
CA GLY A 30 13.43 -4.60 18.81
C GLY A 30 14.13 -5.86 19.27
N ARG A 31 14.01 -6.20 20.57
CA ARG A 31 14.53 -7.46 21.13
C ARG A 31 13.85 -8.68 20.52
N ALA A 32 12.53 -8.64 20.36
CA ALA A 32 11.79 -9.74 19.74
C ALA A 32 12.19 -9.95 18.29
N TYR A 33 12.28 -8.88 17.50
CA TYR A 33 12.71 -9.01 16.11
C TYR A 33 14.18 -9.41 16.00
N GLY A 34 15.05 -8.90 16.85
CA GLY A 34 16.44 -9.37 16.94
C GLY A 34 16.53 -10.88 17.23
N THR A 35 15.74 -11.37 18.19
CA THR A 35 15.61 -12.81 18.49
C THR A 35 15.10 -13.61 17.29
N PHE A 36 14.04 -13.13 16.65
CA PHE A 36 13.48 -13.72 15.44
C PHE A 36 14.52 -13.88 14.31
N LEU A 37 15.33 -12.84 14.09
CA LEU A 37 16.43 -12.87 13.10
C LEU A 37 17.52 -13.86 13.49
N ARG A 38 17.91 -13.90 14.78
CA ARG A 38 18.96 -14.81 15.30
C ARG A 38 18.56 -16.27 15.14
N HIS A 39 17.31 -16.63 15.40
CA HIS A 39 16.80 -17.99 15.19
C HIS A 39 16.88 -18.39 13.72
N ARG A 40 16.82 -17.41 12.79
CA ARG A 40 16.97 -17.60 11.33
C ARG A 40 18.42 -17.40 10.84
N LYS A 41 19.39 -17.31 11.77
CA LYS A 41 20.82 -17.10 11.49
C LYS A 41 21.14 -15.78 10.75
N ILE A 42 20.25 -14.81 10.83
CA ILE A 42 20.44 -13.47 10.29
C ILE A 42 21.08 -12.61 11.39
N ARG A 43 22.18 -11.93 11.06
CA ARG A 43 22.96 -11.12 12.01
C ARG A 43 23.00 -9.64 11.66
N GLN A 44 22.39 -9.24 10.56
CA GLN A 44 22.39 -7.86 10.09
C GLN A 44 20.99 -7.45 9.63
N ALA A 45 20.62 -6.20 9.87
CA ALA A 45 19.36 -5.63 9.42
C ALA A 45 19.50 -4.16 9.03
N VAL A 46 18.67 -3.72 8.09
CA VAL A 46 18.49 -2.31 7.72
C VAL A 46 17.37 -1.72 8.55
N VAL A 47 17.53 -0.47 9.03
CA VAL A 47 16.47 0.26 9.73
C VAL A 47 16.33 1.66 9.16
N GLY A 48 15.12 1.99 8.70
CA GLY A 48 14.73 3.31 8.23
C GLY A 48 13.49 3.82 8.93
N ARG A 49 13.14 5.09 8.73
CA ARG A 49 11.92 5.71 9.26
C ARG A 49 11.32 6.73 8.30
N ASP A 50 10.03 6.98 8.43
CA ASP A 50 9.34 8.11 7.82
C ASP A 50 9.47 9.41 8.66
N CYS A 51 8.75 10.47 8.25
CA CYS A 51 8.82 11.80 8.87
C CYS A 51 7.94 11.97 10.12
N ARG A 52 7.26 10.92 10.62
CA ARG A 52 6.41 11.02 11.80
C ARG A 52 7.17 11.50 13.03
N LEU A 53 6.51 12.29 13.91
CA LEU A 53 7.15 12.93 15.06
C LEU A 53 7.81 11.93 16.01
N SER A 54 7.16 10.80 16.29
CA SER A 54 7.70 9.73 17.13
C SER A 54 8.75 8.85 16.42
N GLY A 55 8.95 9.04 15.09
CA GLY A 55 9.77 8.15 14.26
C GLY A 55 11.22 8.04 14.74
N GLN A 56 11.87 9.16 15.10
CA GLN A 56 13.26 9.17 15.58
C GLN A 56 13.44 8.44 16.91
N GLU A 57 12.53 8.65 17.85
CA GLU A 57 12.55 7.99 19.15
C GLU A 57 12.34 6.48 18.99
N TYR A 58 11.34 6.09 18.20
CA TYR A 58 11.01 4.69 17.96
C TYR A 58 12.11 3.96 17.18
N GLN A 59 12.72 4.60 16.19
CA GLN A 59 13.88 4.04 15.49
C GLN A 59 15.03 3.77 16.47
N THR A 60 15.32 4.72 17.35
CA THR A 60 16.39 4.59 18.35
C THR A 60 16.12 3.45 19.34
N ALA A 61 14.90 3.38 19.88
CA ALA A 61 14.48 2.32 20.80
C ALA A 61 14.50 0.93 20.13
N LEU A 62 14.00 0.82 18.91
CA LEU A 62 14.02 -0.41 18.11
C LEU A 62 15.45 -0.91 17.91
N MET A 63 16.34 -0.05 17.43
CA MET A 63 17.74 -0.39 17.18
C MET A 63 18.47 -0.79 18.46
N LYS A 64 18.16 -0.14 19.58
CA LYS A 64 18.70 -0.52 20.91
C LYS A 64 18.30 -1.95 21.28
N GLY A 65 17.02 -2.29 21.07
CA GLY A 65 16.51 -3.65 21.30
C GLY A 65 17.18 -4.68 20.40
N MET A 66 17.29 -4.40 19.10
CA MET A 66 17.90 -5.31 18.12
C MET A 66 19.39 -5.53 18.40
N THR A 67 20.13 -4.47 18.67
CA THR A 67 21.59 -4.60 19.00
C THR A 67 21.82 -5.37 20.28
N ALA A 68 20.93 -5.27 21.27
CA ALA A 68 20.97 -6.09 22.47
C ALA A 68 20.86 -7.59 22.19
N MET A 69 20.30 -7.99 21.04
CA MET A 69 20.19 -9.39 20.58
C MET A 69 21.35 -9.78 19.62
N GLY A 70 22.40 -8.95 19.51
CA GLY A 70 23.56 -9.22 18.67
C GLY A 70 23.26 -9.05 17.16
N ILE A 71 22.36 -8.12 16.80
CA ILE A 71 22.12 -7.74 15.39
C ILE A 71 22.88 -6.48 15.06
N ASP A 72 23.70 -6.52 14.01
CA ASP A 72 24.34 -5.34 13.42
C ASP A 72 23.32 -4.55 12.60
N ILE A 73 23.23 -3.26 12.85
CA ILE A 73 22.26 -2.38 12.22
C ILE A 73 22.92 -1.49 11.18
N ILE A 74 22.31 -1.43 10.01
CA ILE A 74 22.54 -0.39 9.01
C ILE A 74 21.42 0.63 9.16
N ASP A 75 21.72 1.74 9.83
CA ASP A 75 20.79 2.87 9.99
C ASP A 75 20.82 3.73 8.73
N ILE A 76 19.72 3.73 7.98
CA ILE A 76 19.55 4.52 6.75
C ILE A 76 18.76 5.82 6.99
N GLY A 77 18.36 6.10 8.22
CA GLY A 77 17.75 7.36 8.64
C GLY A 77 16.34 7.60 8.11
N LEU A 78 16.09 8.86 7.72
CA LEU A 78 14.81 9.31 7.15
C LEU A 78 14.76 8.96 5.67
N VAL A 79 13.89 8.03 5.28
CA VAL A 79 13.78 7.46 3.93
C VAL A 79 12.34 7.09 3.59
N MET A 80 12.07 6.77 2.32
CA MET A 80 10.83 6.13 1.89
C MET A 80 10.88 4.61 2.13
N THR A 81 9.72 3.97 2.22
CA THR A 81 9.61 2.51 2.47
C THR A 81 10.35 1.67 1.44
N GLN A 82 10.22 1.98 0.16
CA GLN A 82 10.91 1.28 -0.92
C GLN A 82 12.44 1.40 -0.84
N MET A 83 12.95 2.48 -0.27
CA MET A 83 14.39 2.63 -0.05
C MET A 83 14.90 1.63 1.00
N MET A 84 14.09 1.30 2.01
CA MET A 84 14.44 0.25 2.98
C MET A 84 14.50 -1.13 2.30
N TYR A 85 13.54 -1.46 1.45
CA TYR A 85 13.58 -2.72 0.67
C TYR A 85 14.79 -2.74 -0.28
N PHE A 86 15.05 -1.66 -1.01
CA PHE A 86 16.24 -1.53 -1.84
C PHE A 86 17.54 -1.73 -1.05
N ALA A 87 17.63 -1.17 0.16
CA ALA A 87 18.81 -1.30 1.00
C ALA A 87 19.08 -2.74 1.43
N GLN A 88 18.04 -3.59 1.58
CA GLN A 88 18.23 -5.02 1.82
C GLN A 88 19.03 -5.68 0.69
N TYR A 89 18.71 -5.36 -0.57
CA TYR A 89 19.48 -5.85 -1.74
C TYR A 89 20.88 -5.24 -1.80
N ARG A 90 20.99 -3.94 -1.56
CA ARG A 90 22.25 -3.21 -1.61
C ARG A 90 23.27 -3.72 -0.60
N PHE A 91 22.81 -4.08 0.59
CA PHE A 91 23.65 -4.56 1.69
C PHE A 91 23.57 -6.08 1.91
N GLN A 92 22.85 -6.79 1.05
CA GLN A 92 22.73 -8.25 1.07
C GLN A 92 22.25 -8.79 2.43
N THR A 93 21.20 -8.20 3.00
CA THR A 93 20.62 -8.63 4.26
C THR A 93 19.12 -8.94 4.15
N ASN A 94 18.69 -10.02 4.78
CA ASN A 94 17.29 -10.40 4.87
C ASN A 94 16.53 -9.68 6.01
N GLY A 95 17.23 -9.01 6.92
CA GLY A 95 16.62 -8.23 8.00
C GLY A 95 16.35 -6.80 7.54
N GLY A 96 15.18 -6.26 7.90
CA GLY A 96 14.84 -4.87 7.62
C GLY A 96 13.62 -4.39 8.38
N VAL A 97 13.61 -3.13 8.80
CA VAL A 97 12.43 -2.50 9.43
C VAL A 97 12.28 -1.08 8.92
N MET A 98 11.06 -0.75 8.52
CA MET A 98 10.63 0.62 8.30
C MET A 98 9.74 1.06 9.45
N VAL A 99 10.14 2.11 10.16
CA VAL A 99 9.34 2.75 11.21
C VAL A 99 8.38 3.72 10.54
N THR A 100 7.12 3.34 10.41
CA THR A 100 6.09 4.08 9.69
C THR A 100 4.69 3.58 10.03
N ALA A 101 3.69 4.45 9.88
CA ALA A 101 2.30 4.06 9.83
C ALA A 101 1.64 4.47 8.50
N SER A 102 2.45 4.68 7.44
CA SER A 102 2.00 4.99 6.07
C SER A 102 1.00 6.15 6.05
N HIS A 103 -0.24 5.89 5.65
CA HIS A 103 -1.34 6.86 5.55
C HIS A 103 -2.22 6.97 6.81
N ASN A 104 -1.83 6.41 7.95
CA ASN A 104 -2.60 6.59 9.19
C ASN A 104 -2.46 8.03 9.73
N PRO A 105 -3.40 8.51 10.54
CA PRO A 105 -3.32 9.82 11.20
C PRO A 105 -2.00 10.05 11.96
N ALA A 106 -1.69 11.32 12.25
CA ALA A 106 -0.41 11.74 12.86
C ALA A 106 -0.13 11.12 14.23
N ASN A 107 -1.19 10.78 14.98
CA ASN A 107 -1.13 10.15 16.30
C ASN A 107 -0.85 8.63 16.25
N PHE A 108 -0.65 8.04 15.07
CA PHE A 108 -0.25 6.65 14.89
C PHE A 108 1.23 6.53 14.51
N ASN A 109 1.84 5.40 14.88
CA ASN A 109 3.09 4.93 14.30
C ASN A 109 3.08 3.40 14.21
N GLY A 110 4.12 2.81 13.60
CA GLY A 110 4.17 1.38 13.39
C GLY A 110 5.45 0.89 12.75
N PHE A 111 5.43 -0.37 12.32
CA PHE A 111 6.60 -1.07 11.80
C PHE A 111 6.22 -2.01 10.66
N LYS A 112 6.83 -1.81 9.50
CA LYS A 112 6.86 -2.79 8.42
C LYS A 112 8.14 -3.61 8.59
N ILE A 113 8.00 -4.91 8.88
CA ILE A 113 9.10 -5.79 9.29
C ILE A 113 9.45 -6.74 8.15
N GLY A 114 10.68 -6.68 7.69
CA GLY A 114 11.21 -7.55 6.63
C GLY A 114 11.64 -8.92 7.16
N ILE A 115 11.33 -9.96 6.38
CA ILE A 115 11.73 -11.36 6.66
C ILE A 115 12.57 -11.96 5.53
N GLY A 116 12.89 -11.15 4.54
CA GLY A 116 13.65 -11.50 3.35
C GLY A 116 13.69 -10.32 2.39
N TYR A 117 14.33 -10.51 1.26
CA TYR A 117 14.37 -9.50 0.21
C TYR A 117 12.97 -9.15 -0.29
N SER A 118 12.57 -7.91 -0.14
CA SER A 118 11.23 -7.39 -0.48
C SER A 118 10.06 -8.06 0.26
N LEU A 119 10.28 -9.09 1.06
CA LEU A 119 9.24 -9.78 1.80
C LEU A 119 9.09 -9.21 3.21
N THR A 120 7.85 -9.06 3.66
CA THR A 120 7.50 -8.61 5.00
C THR A 120 6.78 -9.71 5.77
N THR A 121 6.73 -9.56 7.10
CA THR A 121 5.99 -10.47 8.00
C THR A 121 4.58 -10.74 7.48
N GLY A 122 4.13 -11.98 7.70
CA GLY A 122 2.73 -12.39 7.60
C GLY A 122 2.15 -12.68 8.99
N PRO A 123 0.91 -13.22 9.04
CA PRO A 123 0.23 -13.43 10.33
C PRO A 123 1.01 -14.30 11.31
N GLN A 124 1.68 -15.34 10.83
CA GLN A 124 2.44 -16.25 11.69
C GLN A 124 3.66 -15.57 12.31
N GLU A 125 4.43 -14.83 11.52
CA GLU A 125 5.62 -14.13 11.97
C GLU A 125 5.26 -12.99 12.95
N VAL A 126 4.17 -12.28 12.70
CA VAL A 126 3.69 -11.23 13.62
C VAL A 126 3.28 -11.82 14.97
N GLN A 127 2.59 -12.97 14.99
CA GLN A 127 2.24 -13.64 16.23
C GLN A 127 3.46 -14.26 16.93
N GLU A 128 4.47 -14.73 16.20
CA GLU A 128 5.76 -15.16 16.75
C GLU A 128 6.46 -14.01 17.49
N LEU A 129 6.50 -12.81 16.89
CA LEU A 129 7.06 -11.61 17.54
C LEU A 129 6.30 -11.28 18.83
N ARG A 130 4.97 -11.30 18.78
CA ARG A 130 4.13 -11.09 19.97
C ARG A 130 4.45 -12.08 21.07
N ARG A 131 4.49 -13.38 20.75
CA ARG A 131 4.82 -14.44 21.72
C ARG A 131 6.17 -14.22 22.39
N ILE A 132 7.21 -13.89 21.60
CA ILE A 132 8.56 -13.62 22.15
C ILE A 132 8.53 -12.47 23.15
N ILE A 133 7.71 -11.43 22.90
CA ILE A 133 7.58 -10.29 23.84
C ILE A 133 6.83 -10.70 25.12
N GLU A 134 5.69 -11.40 24.97
CA GLU A 134 4.84 -11.79 26.09
C GLU A 134 5.55 -12.78 27.04
N GLU A 135 6.30 -13.74 26.48
CA GLU A 135 7.07 -14.75 27.20
C GLU A 135 8.46 -14.26 27.62
N GLU A 136 8.91 -13.11 27.14
CA GLU A 136 10.27 -12.57 27.31
C GLU A 136 11.37 -13.56 26.86
N ASP A 137 11.06 -14.40 25.87
CA ASP A 137 11.93 -15.46 25.32
C ASP A 137 12.97 -14.85 24.37
N TYR A 138 13.83 -13.97 24.92
CA TYR A 138 14.82 -13.24 24.14
C TYR A 138 16.13 -14.05 23.99
N PHE A 139 16.68 -14.02 22.77
CA PHE A 139 17.98 -14.58 22.49
C PHE A 139 19.08 -13.95 23.35
N GLN A 140 20.01 -14.74 23.82
CA GLN A 140 21.14 -14.29 24.65
C GLN A 140 22.43 -14.31 23.79
N PRO A 141 22.87 -13.19 23.22
CA PRO A 141 24.11 -13.16 22.45
C PRO A 141 25.35 -13.06 23.36
N GLU A 142 26.47 -13.55 22.89
CA GLU A 142 27.78 -13.35 23.52
C GLU A 142 28.20 -11.88 23.47
N GLU A 143 27.91 -11.19 22.34
CA GLU A 143 28.25 -9.78 22.10
C GLU A 143 27.04 -9.04 21.53
N LYS A 144 26.94 -7.75 21.87
CA LYS A 144 25.95 -6.85 21.29
C LYS A 144 26.32 -6.54 19.84
N GLY A 145 25.30 -6.29 19.02
CA GLY A 145 25.50 -5.76 17.67
C GLY A 145 25.94 -4.30 17.65
N THR A 146 26.30 -3.84 16.48
CA THR A 146 26.77 -2.48 16.21
C THR A 146 25.74 -1.70 15.37
N ILE A 147 25.84 -0.35 15.37
CA ILE A 147 25.04 0.52 14.51
C ILE A 147 25.98 1.29 13.59
N LYS A 148 25.72 1.22 12.27
CA LYS A 148 26.44 1.97 11.25
C LYS A 148 25.46 2.79 10.42
N LYS A 149 25.63 4.11 10.39
CA LYS A 149 24.86 4.99 9.52
C LYS A 149 25.31 4.88 8.07
N ARG A 150 24.35 4.84 7.14
CA ARG A 150 24.59 4.84 5.70
C ARG A 150 23.54 5.70 5.00
N ASP A 151 23.99 6.58 4.15
CA ASP A 151 23.14 7.24 3.17
C ASP A 151 23.05 6.34 1.93
N ILE A 152 21.81 6.08 1.46
CA ILE A 152 21.53 5.25 0.28
C ILE A 152 20.83 6.05 -0.82
N THR A 153 20.67 7.34 -0.65
CA THR A 153 19.87 8.20 -1.52
C THR A 153 20.35 8.13 -2.97
N GLU A 154 21.64 8.37 -3.18
CA GLU A 154 22.22 8.33 -4.54
C GLU A 154 22.23 6.90 -5.13
N ASP A 155 22.48 5.87 -4.32
CA ASP A 155 22.42 4.48 -4.76
C ASP A 155 21.01 4.12 -5.25
N TYR A 156 19.96 4.56 -4.51
CA TYR A 156 18.57 4.34 -4.88
C TYR A 156 18.18 5.14 -6.13
N TYR A 157 18.54 6.43 -6.22
CA TYR A 157 18.29 7.24 -7.42
C TYR A 157 18.89 6.60 -8.66
N HIS A 158 20.14 6.18 -8.56
CA HIS A 158 20.81 5.48 -9.67
C HIS A 158 20.07 4.20 -10.06
N ASP A 159 19.61 3.42 -9.07
CA ASP A 159 18.94 2.15 -9.32
C ASP A 159 17.59 2.33 -10.03
N VAL A 160 16.74 3.25 -9.59
CA VAL A 160 15.43 3.45 -10.23
C VAL A 160 15.55 4.12 -11.59
N LEU A 161 16.45 5.10 -11.73
CA LEU A 161 16.60 5.85 -12.98
C LEU A 161 17.25 5.02 -14.11
N LYS A 162 18.14 4.09 -13.81
CA LYS A 162 18.71 3.21 -14.86
C LYS A 162 17.71 2.27 -15.50
N ARG A 163 16.53 2.06 -14.87
CA ARG A 163 15.50 1.12 -15.30
C ARG A 163 14.50 1.71 -16.28
N VAL A 164 14.46 3.05 -16.43
CA VAL A 164 13.47 3.77 -17.23
C VAL A 164 14.15 4.75 -18.18
N ARG A 165 13.51 5.00 -19.33
CA ARG A 165 13.99 5.97 -20.30
C ARG A 165 12.83 6.76 -20.89
N LEU A 166 12.70 8.02 -20.49
CA LEU A 166 11.72 8.92 -21.07
C LEU A 166 12.19 9.45 -22.44
N LYS A 167 11.34 9.35 -23.47
CA LYS A 167 11.63 9.87 -24.82
C LYS A 167 11.09 11.28 -25.03
N LYS A 168 10.22 11.76 -24.12
CA LYS A 168 9.69 13.13 -24.14
C LYS A 168 9.69 13.72 -22.74
N LYS A 169 9.66 15.04 -22.65
CA LYS A 169 9.48 15.77 -21.40
C LYS A 169 8.03 15.67 -20.95
N PHE A 170 7.85 15.55 -19.64
CA PHE A 170 6.54 15.66 -18.99
C PHE A 170 6.56 16.78 -17.95
N LYS A 171 5.45 17.50 -17.84
CA LYS A 171 5.17 18.39 -16.75
C LYS A 171 4.33 17.63 -15.71
N VAL A 172 4.88 17.43 -14.52
CA VAL A 172 4.31 16.55 -13.48
C VAL A 172 4.03 17.36 -12.22
N VAL A 173 2.79 17.30 -11.74
CA VAL A 173 2.43 17.79 -10.40
C VAL A 173 2.67 16.68 -9.39
N ILE A 174 3.35 16.99 -8.28
CA ILE A 174 3.57 16.07 -7.15
C ILE A 174 3.01 16.70 -5.87
N ASP A 175 2.06 16.02 -5.22
CA ASP A 175 1.59 16.35 -3.87
C ASP A 175 2.07 15.27 -2.90
N SER A 176 3.04 15.62 -2.05
CA SER A 176 3.61 14.73 -1.04
C SER A 176 2.82 14.72 0.28
N GLY A 177 1.75 15.52 0.40
CA GLY A 177 0.94 15.58 1.61
C GLY A 177 1.70 15.91 2.89
N CYS A 178 2.82 16.62 2.81
CA CYS A 178 3.81 16.83 3.87
C CYS A 178 4.47 15.51 4.35
N GLY A 179 4.44 14.45 3.56
CA GLY A 179 5.09 13.17 3.82
C GLY A 179 6.57 13.17 3.49
N THR A 180 7.22 12.04 3.75
CA THR A 180 8.66 11.83 3.50
C THR A 180 9.03 11.96 2.03
N THR A 181 8.10 11.66 1.15
CA THR A 181 8.26 11.63 -0.32
C THR A 181 8.69 12.96 -0.92
N GLY A 182 8.35 14.08 -0.26
CA GLY A 182 8.75 15.42 -0.70
C GLY A 182 10.25 15.66 -0.78
N LEU A 183 11.04 14.89 -0.01
CA LEU A 183 12.50 14.94 -0.02
C LEU A 183 13.14 14.23 -1.23
N PHE A 184 12.43 13.29 -1.86
CA PHE A 184 13.04 12.36 -2.80
C PHE A 184 12.39 12.39 -4.19
N ILE A 185 11.05 12.35 -4.27
CA ILE A 185 10.33 12.19 -5.54
C ILE A 185 10.58 13.35 -6.52
N PRO A 186 10.57 14.63 -6.09
CA PRO A 186 10.85 15.74 -7.01
C PRO A 186 12.21 15.64 -7.68
N GLU A 187 13.23 15.23 -6.94
CA GLU A 187 14.60 15.08 -7.47
C GLU A 187 14.69 13.89 -8.45
N ILE A 188 14.06 12.75 -8.13
CA ILE A 188 14.00 11.58 -9.02
C ILE A 188 13.39 11.98 -10.37
N LEU A 189 12.26 12.67 -10.36
CA LEU A 189 11.56 13.08 -11.59
C LEU A 189 12.32 14.16 -12.36
N THR A 190 12.96 15.09 -11.66
CA THR A 190 13.81 16.11 -12.28
C THR A 190 14.99 15.45 -13.00
N ARG A 191 15.67 14.48 -12.37
CA ARG A 191 16.76 13.71 -12.98
C ARG A 191 16.28 12.83 -14.15
N ALA A 192 15.03 12.39 -14.13
CA ALA A 192 14.41 11.70 -15.26
C ALA A 192 14.07 12.63 -16.44
N GLY A 193 14.23 13.96 -16.27
CA GLY A 193 14.00 14.97 -17.30
C GLY A 193 12.61 15.61 -17.25
N CYS A 194 11.84 15.43 -16.19
CA CYS A 194 10.52 16.05 -16.02
C CYS A 194 10.62 17.51 -15.55
N GLU A 195 9.63 18.32 -15.89
CA GLU A 195 9.32 19.59 -15.22
C GLU A 195 8.40 19.29 -14.04
N VAL A 196 8.89 19.50 -12.82
CA VAL A 196 8.16 19.13 -11.59
C VAL A 196 7.53 20.35 -10.94
N ILE A 197 6.23 20.27 -10.64
CA ILE A 197 5.50 21.23 -9.82
C ILE A 197 5.18 20.56 -8.49
N GLY A 198 5.95 20.91 -7.47
CA GLY A 198 5.81 20.35 -6.13
C GLY A 198 4.75 21.07 -5.28
N ARG A 199 3.97 20.29 -4.54
CA ARG A 199 3.04 20.75 -3.51
C ARG A 199 3.29 19.97 -2.22
N ASN A 200 3.20 20.69 -1.10
CA ASN A 200 3.29 20.10 0.23
C ASN A 200 4.53 19.19 0.38
N LEU A 201 5.67 19.66 -0.15
CA LEU A 201 6.91 18.86 -0.21
C LEU A 201 7.66 18.81 1.11
N GLU A 202 7.52 19.85 1.95
CA GLU A 202 8.21 19.92 3.24
C GLU A 202 7.64 18.86 4.20
N PRO A 203 8.43 17.92 4.69
CA PRO A 203 7.94 16.88 5.60
C PRO A 203 7.49 17.46 6.94
N ASP A 204 6.26 17.14 7.33
CA ASP A 204 5.71 17.50 8.63
C ASP A 204 4.87 16.32 9.17
N GLY A 205 5.42 15.61 10.15
CA GLY A 205 4.75 14.44 10.75
C GLY A 205 3.45 14.75 11.49
N ARG A 206 3.00 16.02 11.55
CA ARG A 206 1.68 16.42 12.03
C ARG A 206 0.62 16.33 10.93
N PHE A 207 1.03 16.24 9.67
CA PHE A 207 0.15 16.24 8.48
C PHE A 207 -0.90 17.37 8.49
N PRO A 208 -0.48 18.63 8.49
CA PRO A 208 -1.36 19.80 8.78
C PRO A 208 -2.43 20.01 7.71
N ILE A 209 -2.31 19.39 6.55
CA ILE A 209 -3.27 19.51 5.45
C ILE A 209 -4.17 18.26 5.30
N GLY A 210 -4.17 17.40 6.32
CA GLY A 210 -4.84 16.11 6.33
C GLY A 210 -3.91 14.96 6.02
N THR A 211 -4.34 13.78 6.36
CA THR A 211 -3.58 12.52 6.17
C THR A 211 -3.25 12.32 4.69
N PRO A 212 -1.99 12.02 4.34
CA PRO A 212 -1.59 11.75 2.95
C PRO A 212 -2.06 10.35 2.51
N ASP A 213 -3.31 10.25 2.07
CA ASP A 213 -3.91 9.02 1.56
C ASP A 213 -4.33 9.23 0.10
N PRO A 214 -3.64 8.64 -0.89
CA PRO A 214 -3.96 8.79 -2.31
C PRO A 214 -5.28 8.10 -2.73
N THR A 215 -5.96 7.39 -1.82
CA THR A 215 -7.31 6.85 -2.05
C THR A 215 -8.41 7.84 -1.62
N ALA A 216 -8.04 8.90 -0.91
CA ALA A 216 -8.99 9.92 -0.44
C ALA A 216 -9.31 10.92 -1.56
N THR A 217 -10.61 11.07 -1.88
CA THR A 217 -11.08 12.02 -2.92
C THR A 217 -10.61 13.45 -2.64
N ALA A 218 -10.56 13.87 -1.38
CA ALA A 218 -10.10 15.22 -0.99
C ALA A 218 -8.63 15.45 -1.38
N VAL A 219 -7.77 14.43 -1.21
CA VAL A 219 -6.36 14.48 -1.62
C VAL A 219 -6.26 14.57 -3.14
N MET A 220 -6.97 13.70 -3.85
CA MET A 220 -6.92 13.65 -5.31
C MET A 220 -7.51 14.92 -5.95
N ASN A 221 -8.52 15.54 -5.35
CA ASN A 221 -9.05 16.81 -5.82
C ASN A 221 -8.02 17.96 -5.73
N ARG A 222 -7.18 18.00 -4.67
CA ARG A 222 -6.07 18.98 -4.60
C ARG A 222 -5.08 18.82 -5.74
N VAL A 223 -4.73 17.58 -6.07
CA VAL A 223 -3.85 17.28 -7.20
C VAL A 223 -4.50 17.68 -8.51
N ARG A 224 -5.77 17.34 -8.72
CA ARG A 224 -6.56 17.70 -9.91
C ARG A 224 -6.55 19.21 -10.16
N ASP A 225 -6.87 19.97 -9.13
CA ASP A 225 -6.99 21.43 -9.23
C ASP A 225 -5.63 22.06 -9.62
N GLU A 226 -4.54 21.52 -9.10
CA GLU A 226 -3.19 21.99 -9.47
C GLU A 226 -2.77 21.53 -10.87
N VAL A 227 -3.12 20.30 -11.31
CA VAL A 227 -2.91 19.82 -12.69
C VAL A 227 -3.57 20.75 -13.71
N LEU A 228 -4.85 21.09 -13.50
CA LEU A 228 -5.62 21.96 -14.38
C LEU A 228 -5.04 23.38 -14.40
N LYS A 229 -4.70 23.93 -13.24
CA LYS A 229 -4.08 25.26 -13.10
C LYS A 229 -2.72 25.34 -13.80
N ALA A 230 -1.89 24.34 -13.60
CA ALA A 230 -0.53 24.26 -14.14
C ALA A 230 -0.50 23.83 -15.60
N LYS A 231 -1.61 23.32 -16.15
CA LYS A 231 -1.67 22.61 -17.44
C LYS A 231 -0.60 21.52 -17.50
N ALA A 232 -0.53 20.71 -16.46
CA ALA A 232 0.41 19.60 -16.38
C ALA A 232 -0.10 18.38 -17.16
N ASP A 233 0.81 17.52 -17.59
CA ASP A 233 0.48 16.30 -18.32
C ASP A 233 -0.13 15.25 -17.39
N ILE A 234 0.30 15.24 -16.12
CA ILE A 234 -0.10 14.28 -15.09
C ILE A 234 0.10 14.88 -13.71
N GLY A 235 -0.70 14.45 -12.74
CA GLY A 235 -0.50 14.75 -11.31
C GLY A 235 -0.49 13.48 -10.48
N CYS A 236 0.36 13.45 -9.46
CA CYS A 236 0.50 12.32 -8.55
C CYS A 236 0.38 12.77 -7.09
N ALA A 237 -0.44 12.07 -6.31
CA ALA A 237 -0.40 12.09 -4.86
C ALA A 237 0.37 10.88 -4.35
N LEU A 238 1.07 11.03 -3.22
CA LEU A 238 1.76 9.93 -2.54
C LEU A 238 1.31 9.86 -1.09
N ASP A 239 1.44 8.68 -0.49
CA ASP A 239 1.24 8.53 0.95
C ASP A 239 2.48 8.93 1.77
N GLY A 240 2.40 8.84 3.09
CA GLY A 240 3.41 9.42 3.99
C GLY A 240 4.81 8.81 3.86
N ASP A 241 4.91 7.55 3.48
CA ASP A 241 6.16 6.78 3.34
C ASP A 241 6.46 6.35 1.89
N GLY A 242 5.57 6.68 0.94
CA GLY A 242 5.86 6.69 -0.49
C GLY A 242 5.72 5.37 -1.23
N ASP A 243 5.13 4.37 -0.63
CA ASP A 243 4.90 3.09 -1.30
C ASP A 243 3.55 3.02 -2.05
N ARG A 244 2.74 4.11 -1.97
CA ARG A 244 1.47 4.26 -2.70
C ARG A 244 1.43 5.51 -3.53
N ILE A 245 0.72 5.43 -4.66
CA ILE A 245 0.41 6.58 -5.50
C ILE A 245 -1.07 6.64 -5.86
N GLY A 246 -1.55 7.83 -6.19
CA GLY A 246 -2.78 8.08 -6.92
C GLY A 246 -2.48 9.03 -8.07
N ILE A 247 -3.18 8.90 -9.18
CA ILE A 247 -2.87 9.63 -10.41
C ILE A 247 -4.09 10.40 -10.95
N VAL A 248 -3.81 11.61 -11.45
CA VAL A 248 -4.75 12.47 -12.19
C VAL A 248 -4.17 12.72 -13.57
N ASP A 249 -4.97 12.60 -14.63
CA ASP A 249 -4.56 12.90 -15.99
C ASP A 249 -4.52 14.41 -16.29
N GLY A 250 -4.00 14.80 -17.44
CA GLY A 250 -3.89 16.20 -17.84
C GLY A 250 -5.22 16.93 -18.06
N LYS A 251 -6.35 16.20 -18.10
CA LYS A 251 -7.72 16.77 -18.18
C LYS A 251 -8.39 16.89 -16.81
N GLY A 252 -7.72 16.45 -15.75
CA GLY A 252 -8.23 16.48 -14.38
C GLY A 252 -9.11 15.28 -14.01
N ASN A 253 -9.08 14.20 -14.78
CA ASN A 253 -9.74 12.96 -14.40
C ASN A 253 -8.89 12.23 -13.36
N ILE A 254 -9.51 11.84 -12.24
CA ILE A 254 -8.89 10.97 -11.23
C ILE A 254 -8.98 9.54 -11.73
N LEU A 255 -7.82 8.89 -11.95
CA LEU A 255 -7.78 7.48 -12.28
C LEU A 255 -7.65 6.68 -10.99
N TRP A 256 -8.69 5.94 -10.63
CA TRP A 256 -8.62 5.04 -9.49
C TRP A 256 -7.59 3.94 -9.74
N ASN A 257 -6.93 3.48 -8.69
CA ASN A 257 -5.72 2.67 -8.82
C ASN A 257 -5.93 1.30 -9.46
N ASP A 258 -7.14 0.75 -9.46
CA ASP A 258 -7.47 -0.47 -10.23
C ASP A 258 -7.37 -0.25 -11.75
N VAL A 259 -7.69 0.95 -12.22
CA VAL A 259 -7.44 1.34 -13.62
C VAL A 259 -5.93 1.40 -13.89
N LEU A 260 -5.15 1.93 -12.95
CA LEU A 260 -3.69 1.92 -13.08
C LEU A 260 -3.11 0.51 -13.08
N VAL A 261 -3.68 -0.42 -12.27
CA VAL A 261 -3.33 -1.86 -12.33
C VAL A 261 -3.57 -2.40 -13.73
N ALA A 262 -4.71 -2.07 -14.37
CA ALA A 262 -5.02 -2.49 -15.73
C ALA A 262 -4.06 -1.88 -16.77
N ILE A 263 -3.70 -0.60 -16.63
CA ILE A 263 -2.73 0.09 -17.50
C ILE A 263 -1.35 -0.57 -17.41
N PHE A 264 -0.84 -0.80 -16.20
CA PHE A 264 0.44 -1.46 -16.01
C PHE A 264 0.41 -2.91 -16.48
N ALA A 265 -0.71 -3.63 -16.28
CA ALA A 265 -0.89 -4.98 -16.82
C ALA A 265 -0.79 -5.00 -18.36
N GLN A 266 -1.45 -4.07 -19.05
CA GLN A 266 -1.35 -3.94 -20.51
C GLN A 266 0.08 -3.65 -20.95
N GLU A 267 0.77 -2.75 -20.27
CA GLU A 267 2.17 -2.39 -20.56
C GLU A 267 3.07 -3.62 -20.42
N ILE A 268 2.97 -4.35 -19.32
CA ILE A 268 3.79 -5.51 -19.03
C ILE A 268 3.49 -6.67 -19.98
N LEU A 269 2.21 -6.94 -20.24
CA LEU A 269 1.81 -8.01 -21.16
C LEU A 269 2.22 -7.74 -22.60
N GLY A 270 2.35 -6.46 -22.99
CA GLY A 270 2.94 -6.07 -24.28
C GLY A 270 4.41 -6.49 -24.41
N ARG A 271 5.14 -6.61 -23.32
CA ARG A 271 6.55 -7.07 -23.28
C ARG A 271 6.69 -8.54 -22.93
N PHE A 272 5.84 -9.06 -22.06
CA PHE A 272 5.87 -10.42 -21.54
C PHE A 272 4.50 -11.10 -21.68
N PRO A 273 4.08 -11.49 -22.89
CA PRO A 273 2.80 -12.17 -23.13
C PRO A 273 2.69 -13.46 -22.30
N GLY A 274 1.48 -13.75 -21.82
CA GLY A 274 1.22 -14.93 -20.99
C GLY A 274 1.59 -14.81 -19.52
N SER A 275 2.13 -13.66 -19.08
CA SER A 275 2.49 -13.45 -17.69
C SER A 275 1.26 -13.44 -16.77
N LYS A 276 1.49 -13.88 -15.53
CA LYS A 276 0.52 -13.72 -14.43
C LYS A 276 0.53 -12.28 -13.94
N ILE A 277 -0.66 -11.74 -13.69
CA ILE A 277 -0.90 -10.41 -13.11
C ILE A 277 -1.68 -10.62 -11.82
N ILE A 278 -1.08 -10.28 -10.69
CA ILE A 278 -1.71 -10.38 -9.38
C ILE A 278 -2.48 -9.08 -9.08
N TYR A 279 -3.70 -9.17 -8.58
CA TYR A 279 -4.46 -8.00 -8.15
C TYR A 279 -5.37 -8.36 -6.97
N ASN A 280 -5.65 -7.38 -6.11
CA ASN A 280 -6.44 -7.65 -4.92
C ASN A 280 -7.95 -7.70 -5.19
N THR A 281 -8.69 -8.31 -4.28
CA THR A 281 -10.15 -8.49 -4.36
C THR A 281 -10.94 -7.19 -4.51
N LEU A 282 -10.40 -6.03 -4.12
CA LEU A 282 -11.02 -4.71 -4.28
C LEU A 282 -10.96 -4.14 -5.71
N CYS A 283 -10.09 -4.66 -6.56
CA CYS A 283 -9.93 -4.14 -7.92
C CYS A 283 -11.18 -4.37 -8.77
N SER A 284 -11.47 -3.41 -9.66
CA SER A 284 -12.51 -3.47 -10.67
C SER A 284 -12.38 -4.69 -11.58
N GLN A 285 -13.49 -5.13 -12.15
CA GLN A 285 -13.51 -6.13 -13.23
C GLN A 285 -12.68 -5.70 -14.46
N VAL A 286 -12.46 -4.40 -14.65
CA VAL A 286 -11.60 -3.89 -15.73
C VAL A 286 -10.23 -4.55 -15.73
N VAL A 287 -9.66 -4.85 -14.56
CA VAL A 287 -8.35 -5.52 -14.46
C VAL A 287 -8.40 -6.91 -15.08
N ARG A 288 -9.40 -7.72 -14.68
CA ARG A 288 -9.59 -9.08 -15.21
C ARG A 288 -9.80 -9.07 -16.74
N GLU A 289 -10.61 -8.14 -17.22
CA GLU A 289 -10.91 -8.00 -18.65
C GLU A 289 -9.67 -7.61 -19.46
N VAL A 290 -8.96 -6.56 -19.05
CA VAL A 290 -7.75 -6.06 -19.73
C VAL A 290 -6.64 -7.10 -19.73
N VAL A 291 -6.41 -7.78 -18.59
CA VAL A 291 -5.40 -8.85 -18.54
C VAL A 291 -5.70 -9.96 -19.53
N LYS A 292 -6.97 -10.43 -19.60
CA LYS A 292 -7.38 -11.47 -20.55
C LYS A 292 -7.28 -11.00 -22.01
N GLN A 293 -7.74 -9.78 -22.30
CA GLN A 293 -7.67 -9.20 -23.65
C GLN A 293 -6.24 -9.07 -24.17
N ASN A 294 -5.26 -8.87 -23.28
CA ASN A 294 -3.85 -8.79 -23.61
C ASN A 294 -3.10 -10.13 -23.48
N GLY A 295 -3.83 -11.26 -23.38
CA GLY A 295 -3.24 -12.59 -23.37
C GLY A 295 -2.53 -12.98 -22.04
N GLY A 296 -2.80 -12.28 -20.95
CA GLY A 296 -2.27 -12.56 -19.64
C GLY A 296 -3.16 -13.49 -18.80
N ILE A 297 -2.65 -13.89 -17.64
CA ILE A 297 -3.35 -14.72 -16.66
C ILE A 297 -3.72 -13.84 -15.45
N PRO A 298 -5.00 -13.45 -15.27
CA PRO A 298 -5.42 -12.67 -14.12
C PRO A 298 -5.51 -13.55 -12.86
N VAL A 299 -4.86 -13.14 -11.78
CA VAL A 299 -4.85 -13.85 -10.50
C VAL A 299 -5.33 -12.89 -9.42
N MET A 300 -6.61 -13.00 -9.04
CA MET A 300 -7.17 -12.27 -7.91
C MET A 300 -6.67 -12.88 -6.59
N TRP A 301 -6.28 -12.03 -5.63
CA TRP A 301 -5.68 -12.48 -4.38
C TRP A 301 -6.07 -11.60 -3.19
N LEU A 302 -5.62 -12.01 -2.00
CA LEU A 302 -5.82 -11.30 -0.74
C LEU A 302 -5.36 -9.84 -0.81
N THR A 303 -6.06 -8.95 -0.13
CA THR A 303 -5.67 -7.55 0.01
C THR A 303 -4.57 -7.40 1.06
N GLY A 304 -3.52 -6.68 0.71
CA GLY A 304 -2.40 -6.32 1.58
C GLY A 304 -1.05 -6.60 0.95
N HIS A 305 -0.17 -5.60 1.03
CA HIS A 305 1.12 -5.61 0.35
C HIS A 305 1.97 -6.86 0.64
N ALA A 306 1.93 -7.39 1.86
CA ALA A 306 2.67 -8.60 2.24
C ALA A 306 2.16 -9.84 1.48
N PHE A 307 0.85 -9.96 1.34
CA PHE A 307 0.22 -11.08 0.62
C PHE A 307 0.50 -11.00 -0.88
N ILE A 308 0.41 -9.80 -1.47
CA ILE A 308 0.69 -9.60 -2.90
C ILE A 308 2.15 -9.88 -3.21
N LYS A 309 3.11 -9.35 -2.43
CA LYS A 309 4.55 -9.64 -2.60
C LYS A 309 4.86 -11.12 -2.51
N LYS A 310 4.30 -11.81 -1.52
CA LYS A 310 4.47 -13.26 -1.37
C LYS A 310 3.87 -14.02 -2.57
N LYS A 311 2.68 -13.62 -3.04
CA LYS A 311 2.01 -14.23 -4.18
C LYS A 311 2.80 -14.03 -5.47
N ILE A 312 3.33 -12.82 -5.72
CA ILE A 312 4.21 -12.54 -6.85
C ILE A 312 5.41 -13.48 -6.85
N ALA A 313 6.09 -13.62 -5.72
CA ALA A 313 7.26 -14.48 -5.59
C ALA A 313 6.93 -15.97 -5.81
N THR A 314 5.81 -16.46 -5.24
CA THR A 314 5.42 -17.87 -5.34
C THR A 314 4.87 -18.25 -6.71
N GLU A 315 4.21 -17.33 -7.41
CA GLU A 315 3.64 -17.54 -8.74
C GLU A 315 4.58 -17.16 -9.88
N ALA A 316 5.75 -16.60 -9.56
CA ALA A 316 6.65 -15.98 -10.54
C ALA A 316 5.91 -14.99 -11.45
N ALA A 317 5.03 -14.16 -10.85
CA ALA A 317 4.24 -13.18 -11.58
C ALA A 317 5.12 -11.97 -11.97
N ALA A 318 4.86 -11.39 -13.14
CA ALA A 318 5.63 -10.24 -13.61
C ALA A 318 5.24 -8.92 -12.90
N PHE A 319 3.98 -8.86 -12.40
CA PHE A 319 3.43 -7.65 -11.79
C PHE A 319 2.31 -7.96 -10.83
N GLY A 320 2.14 -7.11 -9.83
CA GLY A 320 0.96 -7.05 -9.00
C GLY A 320 0.56 -5.62 -8.69
N GLY A 321 -0.73 -5.42 -8.32
CA GLY A 321 -1.22 -4.13 -7.92
C GLY A 321 -2.47 -4.19 -7.06
N GLU A 322 -2.70 -3.13 -6.31
CA GLU A 322 -3.83 -2.99 -5.39
C GLU A 322 -4.61 -1.71 -5.63
N LEU A 323 -5.92 -1.73 -5.36
CA LEU A 323 -6.75 -0.53 -5.37
C LEU A 323 -6.20 0.56 -4.44
N SER A 324 -5.53 0.17 -3.36
CA SER A 324 -4.91 1.10 -2.41
C SER A 324 -3.71 1.89 -2.96
N GLY A 325 -3.25 1.58 -4.18
CA GLY A 325 -2.16 2.30 -4.85
C GLY A 325 -0.77 1.70 -4.68
N HIS A 326 -0.66 0.49 -4.12
CA HIS A 326 0.57 -0.28 -4.16
C HIS A 326 0.75 -0.95 -5.53
N PHE A 327 1.92 -0.79 -6.14
CA PHE A 327 2.29 -1.39 -7.43
C PHE A 327 3.63 -2.11 -7.31
N PHE A 328 3.66 -3.37 -7.71
CA PHE A 328 4.76 -4.31 -7.48
C PHE A 328 5.30 -4.80 -8.82
N PHE A 329 6.42 -4.27 -9.27
CA PHE A 329 7.04 -4.64 -10.53
C PHE A 329 8.13 -5.69 -10.31
N ALA A 330 7.94 -6.90 -10.85
CA ALA A 330 8.93 -7.98 -10.80
C ALA A 330 9.54 -8.27 -12.18
N ASP A 331 9.06 -7.61 -13.23
CA ASP A 331 9.58 -7.73 -14.60
C ASP A 331 10.97 -7.07 -14.77
N ASN A 332 11.17 -5.91 -14.15
CA ASN A 332 12.40 -5.13 -14.24
C ASN A 332 12.79 -4.45 -12.90
N ALA A 333 12.19 -4.88 -11.78
CA ALA A 333 12.51 -4.43 -10.44
C ALA A 333 12.45 -5.58 -9.44
N TYR A 334 12.35 -5.26 -8.16
CA TYR A 334 12.53 -6.24 -7.08
C TYR A 334 11.23 -6.88 -6.60
N GLY A 335 10.08 -6.54 -7.18
CA GLY A 335 8.78 -7.07 -6.79
C GLY A 335 8.24 -6.53 -5.45
N HIS A 336 8.80 -5.44 -4.93
CA HIS A 336 8.19 -4.69 -3.83
C HIS A 336 7.41 -3.48 -4.35
N ASP A 337 6.59 -2.92 -3.50
CA ASP A 337 5.81 -1.70 -3.73
C ASP A 337 6.73 -0.47 -3.76
N ASP A 338 6.67 0.28 -4.86
CA ASP A 338 7.53 1.45 -5.09
C ASP A 338 6.76 2.53 -5.87
N GLY A 339 6.31 3.56 -5.14
CA GLY A 339 5.59 4.68 -5.74
C GLY A 339 6.42 5.49 -6.72
N SER A 340 7.73 5.65 -6.46
CA SER A 340 8.66 6.35 -7.36
C SER A 340 8.77 5.65 -8.71
N TYR A 341 8.98 4.33 -8.64
CA TYR A 341 9.13 3.51 -9.83
C TYR A 341 7.81 3.41 -10.61
N ALA A 342 6.67 3.34 -9.91
CA ALA A 342 5.36 3.35 -10.57
C ALA A 342 5.12 4.65 -11.37
N ILE A 343 5.48 5.82 -10.81
CA ILE A 343 5.40 7.10 -11.55
C ILE A 343 6.30 7.07 -12.79
N LEU A 344 7.54 6.63 -12.65
CA LEU A 344 8.47 6.55 -13.77
C LEU A 344 7.98 5.57 -14.85
N ARG A 345 7.41 4.43 -14.48
CA ARG A 345 6.87 3.42 -15.42
C ARG A 345 5.69 3.94 -16.23
N ILE A 346 4.75 4.67 -15.60
CA ILE A 346 3.63 5.25 -16.38
C ILE A 346 4.13 6.32 -17.35
N LEU A 347 5.08 7.17 -16.93
CA LEU A 347 5.68 8.17 -17.81
C LEU A 347 6.44 7.54 -19.00
N GLU A 348 7.21 6.46 -18.73
CA GLU A 348 7.90 5.71 -19.78
C GLU A 348 6.89 5.13 -20.78
N TYR A 349 5.83 4.47 -20.30
CA TYR A 349 4.81 3.87 -21.14
C TYR A 349 4.10 4.91 -22.03
N LEU A 350 3.70 6.06 -21.47
CA LEU A 350 3.12 7.17 -22.20
C LEU A 350 4.10 7.76 -23.23
N SER A 351 5.37 7.83 -22.88
CA SER A 351 6.45 8.27 -23.77
C SER A 351 6.69 7.31 -24.92
N ASP A 352 6.67 6.01 -24.66
CA ASP A 352 6.89 4.96 -25.66
C ASP A 352 5.73 4.86 -26.68
N LYS A 353 4.51 5.05 -26.20
CA LYS A 353 3.30 5.03 -27.04
C LYS A 353 3.01 6.37 -27.72
N ASP A 354 3.74 7.44 -27.38
CA ASP A 354 3.46 8.82 -27.80
C ASP A 354 1.99 9.20 -27.62
N THR A 355 1.46 8.92 -26.43
CA THR A 355 0.06 9.14 -26.05
C THR A 355 -0.06 9.93 -24.75
N THR A 356 -1.27 10.29 -24.39
CA THR A 356 -1.63 10.87 -23.10
C THR A 356 -2.39 9.87 -22.24
N LEU A 357 -2.44 10.11 -20.94
CA LEU A 357 -3.08 9.17 -20.01
C LEU A 357 -4.60 9.06 -20.24
N ASP A 358 -5.26 10.19 -20.56
CA ASP A 358 -6.69 10.22 -20.90
C ASP A 358 -7.00 9.45 -22.19
N GLN A 359 -6.13 9.54 -23.21
CA GLN A 359 -6.28 8.77 -24.45
C GLN A 359 -6.10 7.28 -24.22
N LEU A 360 -5.12 6.90 -23.39
CA LEU A 360 -4.89 5.52 -23.03
C LEU A 360 -6.08 4.94 -22.26
N TYR A 361 -6.58 5.66 -21.27
CA TYR A 361 -7.74 5.25 -20.48
C TYR A 361 -9.02 5.11 -21.31
N ALA A 362 -9.22 5.99 -22.29
CA ALA A 362 -10.38 5.92 -23.18
C ALA A 362 -10.48 4.62 -24.00
N SER A 363 -9.40 3.84 -24.09
CA SER A 363 -9.38 2.54 -24.76
C SER A 363 -9.84 1.36 -23.88
N PHE A 364 -10.04 1.58 -22.58
CA PHE A 364 -10.41 0.53 -21.62
C PHE A 364 -11.94 0.39 -21.48
N PRO A 365 -12.40 -0.79 -21.03
CA PRO A 365 -13.79 -0.96 -20.62
C PRO A 365 -14.16 0.07 -19.55
N VAL A 366 -15.29 0.74 -19.72
CA VAL A 366 -15.75 1.78 -18.80
C VAL A 366 -16.67 1.18 -17.74
N TYR A 367 -16.31 1.39 -16.49
CA TYR A 367 -17.16 1.14 -15.33
C TYR A 367 -17.33 2.44 -14.54
N LEU A 368 -18.56 2.77 -14.18
CA LEU A 368 -18.84 3.76 -13.13
C LEU A 368 -18.47 3.10 -11.81
N SER A 369 -17.43 3.58 -11.14
CA SER A 369 -16.86 2.93 -9.96
C SER A 369 -16.86 3.89 -8.79
N SER A 370 -17.28 3.40 -7.60
CA SER A 370 -17.08 4.15 -6.37
C SER A 370 -15.60 4.23 -6.03
N PRO A 371 -15.17 5.28 -5.29
CA PRO A 371 -13.88 5.21 -4.59
C PRO A 371 -13.91 4.07 -3.55
N GLU A 372 -12.76 3.80 -2.94
CA GLU A 372 -12.69 2.99 -1.72
C GLU A 372 -13.38 3.74 -0.58
N ILE A 373 -14.43 3.16 -0.01
CA ILE A 373 -15.21 3.73 1.09
C ILE A 373 -14.83 2.99 2.36
N LYS A 374 -14.35 3.71 3.40
CA LYS A 374 -14.00 3.13 4.70
C LYS A 374 -15.01 3.60 5.75
N ILE A 375 -15.55 2.67 6.53
CA ILE A 375 -16.55 2.92 7.58
C ILE A 375 -16.08 2.22 8.85
N GLY A 376 -16.08 2.93 9.99
CA GLY A 376 -15.69 2.39 11.27
C GLY A 376 -16.47 1.14 11.65
N CYS A 377 -15.78 0.13 12.19
CA CYS A 377 -16.37 -1.09 12.74
C CYS A 377 -15.39 -1.69 13.77
N PRO A 378 -15.83 -2.00 15.00
CA PRO A 378 -14.94 -2.56 16.03
C PRO A 378 -14.21 -3.83 15.58
N ASP A 379 -12.95 -3.97 15.98
CA ASP A 379 -12.08 -5.09 15.59
C ASP A 379 -12.67 -6.46 15.94
N ASP A 380 -13.40 -6.57 17.06
CA ASP A 380 -14.04 -7.80 17.53
C ASP A 380 -15.38 -8.13 16.83
N LYS A 381 -15.89 -7.23 16.00
CA LYS A 381 -17.19 -7.38 15.29
C LYS A 381 -17.05 -7.51 13.78
N LYS A 382 -16.03 -6.89 13.20
CA LYS A 382 -15.92 -6.76 11.74
C LYS A 382 -15.92 -8.10 10.98
N ALA A 383 -15.33 -9.17 11.55
CA ALA A 383 -15.31 -10.48 10.93
C ALA A 383 -16.73 -11.13 10.90
N ASP A 384 -17.48 -11.00 12.00
CA ASP A 384 -18.87 -11.50 12.09
C ASP A 384 -19.79 -10.77 11.11
N VAL A 385 -19.59 -9.45 10.95
CA VAL A 385 -20.33 -8.64 9.97
C VAL A 385 -20.06 -9.16 8.55
N ILE A 386 -18.81 -9.39 8.16
CA ILE A 386 -18.47 -9.91 6.83
C ILE A 386 -19.00 -11.33 6.64
N HIS A 387 -18.93 -12.19 7.64
CA HIS A 387 -19.52 -13.53 7.56
C HIS A 387 -21.04 -13.47 7.28
N THR A 388 -21.77 -12.61 7.99
CA THR A 388 -23.21 -12.40 7.79
C THR A 388 -23.50 -11.82 6.39
N LEU A 389 -22.68 -10.89 5.92
CA LEU A 389 -22.77 -10.34 4.55
C LEU A 389 -22.49 -11.41 3.48
N SER A 390 -21.58 -12.36 3.70
CA SER A 390 -21.33 -13.45 2.77
C SER A 390 -22.57 -14.33 2.57
N VAL A 391 -23.26 -14.68 3.69
CA VAL A 391 -24.52 -15.41 3.62
C VAL A 391 -25.60 -14.63 2.87
N LYS A 392 -25.70 -13.31 3.15
CA LYS A 392 -26.65 -12.42 2.47
C LYS A 392 -26.36 -12.33 0.97
N PHE A 393 -25.10 -12.16 0.55
CA PHE A 393 -24.73 -12.05 -0.86
C PHE A 393 -25.09 -13.30 -1.67
N LYS A 394 -24.80 -14.49 -1.12
CA LYS A 394 -25.18 -15.76 -1.78
C LYS A 394 -26.70 -15.88 -2.00
N LYS A 395 -27.50 -15.27 -1.12
CA LYS A 395 -28.94 -15.22 -1.24
C LYS A 395 -29.44 -14.14 -2.22
N ASP A 396 -28.87 -12.93 -2.12
CA ASP A 396 -29.36 -11.77 -2.88
C ASP A 396 -28.86 -11.81 -4.35
N PHE A 397 -27.70 -12.43 -4.59
CA PHE A 397 -27.07 -12.52 -5.91
C PHE A 397 -26.79 -13.98 -6.32
N PRO A 398 -27.83 -14.83 -6.49
CA PRO A 398 -27.63 -16.27 -6.75
C PRO A 398 -26.98 -16.59 -8.10
N ALA A 399 -26.94 -15.61 -9.03
CA ALA A 399 -26.31 -15.75 -10.34
C ALA A 399 -24.90 -15.12 -10.41
N ALA A 400 -24.42 -14.50 -9.32
CA ALA A 400 -23.11 -13.87 -9.28
C ALA A 400 -22.00 -14.92 -9.01
N GLU A 401 -20.80 -14.65 -9.52
CA GLU A 401 -19.58 -15.31 -9.07
C GLU A 401 -19.21 -14.72 -7.71
N ILE A 402 -19.37 -15.49 -6.63
CA ILE A 402 -19.08 -15.06 -5.27
C ILE A 402 -17.65 -15.48 -4.92
N THR A 403 -16.83 -14.50 -4.48
CA THR A 403 -15.53 -14.73 -3.88
C THR A 403 -15.58 -14.37 -2.40
N ASP A 404 -15.18 -15.30 -1.55
CA ASP A 404 -15.04 -15.16 -0.10
C ASP A 404 -13.95 -16.14 0.40
N ASP A 405 -13.83 -16.32 1.72
CA ASP A 405 -12.84 -17.23 2.35
C ASP A 405 -12.94 -18.69 1.85
N SER A 406 -14.11 -19.11 1.37
CA SER A 406 -14.29 -20.45 0.79
C SER A 406 -13.64 -20.61 -0.59
N VAL A 407 -13.38 -19.52 -1.30
CA VAL A 407 -12.77 -19.46 -2.63
C VAL A 407 -11.29 -19.09 -2.55
N ILE A 408 -10.96 -18.05 -1.77
CA ILE A 408 -9.59 -17.62 -1.50
C ILE A 408 -9.35 -17.77 0.01
N PRO A 409 -8.71 -18.85 0.47
CA PRO A 409 -8.49 -19.08 1.89
C PRO A 409 -7.76 -17.92 2.57
N GLY A 410 -8.35 -17.41 3.65
CA GLY A 410 -7.87 -16.23 4.38
C GLY A 410 -8.40 -14.90 3.85
N ASP A 411 -9.33 -14.90 2.86
CA ASP A 411 -9.96 -13.67 2.39
C ASP A 411 -10.80 -13.04 3.52
N ASP A 412 -10.65 -11.74 3.63
CA ASP A 412 -11.28 -10.90 4.66
C ASP A 412 -12.57 -10.22 4.14
N GLY A 413 -13.09 -10.67 3.01
CA GLY A 413 -14.21 -10.04 2.34
C GLY A 413 -15.23 -10.99 1.77
N VAL A 414 -16.25 -10.40 1.18
CA VAL A 414 -17.19 -11.04 0.26
C VAL A 414 -17.37 -10.15 -0.96
N ARG A 415 -17.13 -10.71 -2.12
CA ARG A 415 -17.28 -10.06 -3.42
C ARG A 415 -18.31 -10.80 -4.28
N ALA A 416 -19.21 -10.04 -4.89
CA ALA A 416 -20.10 -10.52 -5.93
C ALA A 416 -19.70 -9.91 -7.28
N ASP A 417 -19.21 -10.73 -8.19
CA ASP A 417 -18.98 -10.34 -9.59
C ASP A 417 -20.27 -10.61 -10.38
N LEU A 418 -20.79 -9.53 -11.00
CA LEU A 418 -22.01 -9.50 -11.77
C LEU A 418 -21.66 -9.23 -13.25
N PRO A 419 -22.54 -9.53 -14.24
CA PRO A 419 -22.23 -9.29 -15.66
C PRO A 419 -21.91 -7.85 -16.03
N ASP A 420 -22.35 -6.91 -15.20
CA ASP A 420 -22.30 -5.46 -15.41
C ASP A 420 -21.50 -4.71 -14.31
N GLY A 421 -20.70 -5.41 -13.51
CA GLY A 421 -19.85 -4.84 -12.46
C GLY A 421 -19.77 -5.70 -11.21
N MET A 422 -19.42 -5.12 -10.06
CA MET A 422 -19.24 -5.87 -8.81
C MET A 422 -19.71 -5.07 -7.58
N ILE A 423 -19.87 -5.79 -6.46
CA ILE A 423 -19.99 -5.23 -5.11
C ILE A 423 -19.07 -6.02 -4.20
N ILE A 424 -18.32 -5.33 -3.33
CA ILE A 424 -17.48 -5.97 -2.32
C ILE A 424 -17.60 -5.29 -0.97
N PHE A 425 -17.65 -6.08 0.08
CA PHE A 425 -17.42 -5.68 1.47
C PHE A 425 -16.27 -6.49 2.03
N ARG A 426 -15.35 -5.85 2.75
CA ARG A 426 -14.27 -6.54 3.45
C ARG A 426 -13.93 -5.85 4.75
N TYR A 427 -13.48 -6.59 5.75
CA TYR A 427 -12.91 -5.97 6.94
C TYR A 427 -11.43 -5.64 6.75
N SER A 428 -10.99 -4.49 7.32
CA SER A 428 -9.59 -4.11 7.25
C SER A 428 -8.70 -5.00 8.10
N GLN A 429 -7.56 -5.38 7.56
CA GLN A 429 -6.48 -6.08 8.28
C GLN A 429 -5.67 -5.12 9.17
N ASN A 430 -5.73 -3.80 8.90
CA ASN A 430 -4.85 -2.79 9.50
C ASN A 430 -5.57 -1.81 10.42
N GLY A 431 -6.90 -1.90 10.53
CA GLY A 431 -7.68 -0.98 11.35
C GLY A 431 -9.09 -1.47 11.66
N PRO A 432 -9.77 -0.82 12.62
CA PRO A 432 -11.14 -1.16 13.02
C PRO A 432 -12.16 -0.55 12.05
N TYR A 433 -12.18 -0.98 10.80
CA TYR A 433 -13.13 -0.52 9.78
C TYR A 433 -13.43 -1.58 8.73
N ILE A 434 -14.55 -1.39 8.05
CA ILE A 434 -14.94 -2.13 6.85
C ILE A 434 -14.69 -1.25 5.63
N THR A 435 -14.17 -1.86 4.57
CA THR A 435 -13.99 -1.26 3.27
C THR A 435 -15.10 -1.73 2.33
N VAL A 436 -15.65 -0.82 1.55
CA VAL A 436 -16.70 -1.10 0.57
C VAL A 436 -16.32 -0.50 -0.78
N LYS A 437 -16.63 -1.23 -1.85
CA LYS A 437 -16.56 -0.73 -3.21
C LYS A 437 -17.66 -1.36 -4.06
N PHE A 438 -18.14 -0.61 -5.04
CA PHE A 438 -19.10 -1.10 -6.03
C PHE A 438 -18.88 -0.39 -7.36
N GLU A 439 -19.30 -1.05 -8.44
CA GLU A 439 -19.19 -0.50 -9.79
C GLU A 439 -20.30 -1.03 -10.70
N ALA A 440 -20.62 -0.32 -11.77
CA ALA A 440 -21.59 -0.73 -12.78
C ALA A 440 -21.23 -0.16 -14.17
N LYS A 441 -21.77 -0.76 -15.24
CA LYS A 441 -21.59 -0.27 -16.62
C LYS A 441 -22.46 0.92 -16.99
N ASP A 442 -23.54 1.16 -16.25
CA ASP A 442 -24.47 2.28 -16.49
C ASP A 442 -24.90 2.96 -15.17
N GLN A 443 -25.41 4.19 -15.30
CA GLN A 443 -25.76 5.03 -14.15
C GLN A 443 -26.92 4.46 -13.32
N ALA A 444 -27.94 3.87 -13.94
CA ALA A 444 -29.10 3.34 -13.22
C ALA A 444 -28.69 2.18 -12.32
N THR A 445 -27.91 1.24 -12.87
CA THR A 445 -27.34 0.10 -12.12
C THR A 445 -26.36 0.57 -11.03
N TYR A 446 -25.56 1.61 -11.31
CA TYR A 446 -24.67 2.18 -10.31
C TYR A 446 -25.45 2.77 -9.12
N ASP A 447 -26.53 3.50 -9.38
CA ASP A 447 -27.35 4.11 -8.33
C ASP A 447 -28.11 3.05 -7.52
N GLU A 448 -28.58 1.96 -8.17
CA GLU A 448 -29.16 0.80 -7.48
C GLU A 448 -28.15 0.13 -6.54
N ARG A 449 -26.90 -0.09 -6.98
CA ARG A 449 -25.84 -0.67 -6.15
C ARG A 449 -25.46 0.22 -5.00
N LYS A 450 -25.32 1.52 -5.25
CA LYS A 450 -25.07 2.52 -4.22
C LYS A 450 -26.14 2.45 -3.13
N LYS A 451 -27.43 2.43 -3.54
CA LYS A 451 -28.56 2.29 -2.62
C LYS A 451 -28.50 0.97 -1.86
N TYR A 452 -28.24 -0.16 -2.54
CA TYR A 452 -28.14 -1.48 -1.92
C TYR A 452 -27.04 -1.50 -0.85
N VAL A 453 -25.87 -0.95 -1.15
CA VAL A 453 -24.73 -0.85 -0.21
C VAL A 453 -25.12 -0.03 1.01
N LYS A 454 -25.65 1.18 0.80
CA LYS A 454 -26.07 2.09 1.87
C LYS A 454 -27.13 1.47 2.79
N ASP A 455 -28.18 0.88 2.19
CA ASP A 455 -29.27 0.25 2.93
C ASP A 455 -28.78 -1.01 3.67
N THR A 456 -27.88 -1.79 3.07
CA THR A 456 -27.29 -2.96 3.72
C THR A 456 -26.50 -2.56 4.96
N LEU A 457 -25.58 -1.59 4.85
CA LEU A 457 -24.75 -1.16 5.98
C LEU A 457 -25.56 -0.58 7.15
N LYS A 458 -26.66 0.11 6.87
CA LYS A 458 -27.56 0.66 7.92
C LYS A 458 -28.21 -0.41 8.80
N ASN A 459 -28.27 -1.65 8.35
CA ASN A 459 -28.83 -2.76 9.11
C ASN A 459 -27.82 -3.37 10.11
N TYR A 460 -26.59 -2.89 10.13
CA TYR A 460 -25.55 -3.34 11.04
C TYR A 460 -25.27 -2.24 12.09
N PRO A 461 -25.70 -2.42 13.36
CA PRO A 461 -25.50 -1.43 14.42
C PRO A 461 -24.05 -1.25 14.81
N GLU A 462 -23.17 -2.14 14.36
CA GLU A 462 -21.71 -2.08 14.56
C GLU A 462 -21.04 -1.02 13.70
N MET A 463 -21.72 -0.47 12.68
CA MET A 463 -21.16 0.55 11.79
C MET A 463 -21.06 1.91 12.48
N ILE A 464 -19.86 2.46 12.53
CA ILE A 464 -19.55 3.79 13.05
C ILE A 464 -19.40 4.74 11.87
N TRP A 465 -20.44 5.56 11.63
CA TRP A 465 -20.53 6.43 10.46
C TRP A 465 -19.65 7.69 10.54
N GLU A 466 -19.25 8.08 11.75
CA GLU A 466 -18.34 9.20 12.00
C GLU A 466 -17.16 8.72 12.85
N ASP A 467 -16.00 8.51 12.21
CA ASP A 467 -14.77 8.01 12.82
C ASP A 467 -13.56 8.67 12.15
N GLU A 468 -12.45 8.79 12.87
CA GLU A 468 -11.18 9.34 12.35
C GLU A 468 -10.59 8.51 11.16
N LEU A 469 -11.03 7.25 11.01
CA LEU A 469 -10.63 6.34 9.93
C LEU A 469 -11.64 6.28 8.78
N THR A 470 -12.74 7.04 8.86
CA THR A 470 -13.76 7.09 7.81
C THR A 470 -13.24 7.86 6.59
N VAL A 471 -13.37 7.26 5.41
CA VAL A 471 -12.91 7.85 4.13
C VAL A 471 -14.00 7.73 3.06
N ASN A 472 -14.19 8.79 2.27
CA ASN A 472 -15.10 8.83 1.10
C ASN A 472 -16.57 8.49 1.40
N LEU A 473 -17.04 8.67 2.63
CA LEU A 473 -18.41 8.31 3.03
C LEU A 473 -19.48 9.08 2.25
N SER A 474 -19.20 10.34 1.86
CA SER A 474 -20.11 11.15 1.03
C SER A 474 -20.39 10.52 -0.34
N SER A 475 -19.62 9.54 -0.79
CA SER A 475 -19.91 8.78 -2.01
C SER A 475 -21.13 7.88 -1.90
N LEU A 476 -21.68 7.69 -0.71
CA LEU A 476 -22.95 6.98 -0.46
C LEU A 476 -24.17 7.91 -0.40
N ASP A 477 -24.01 9.25 -0.50
CA ASP A 477 -25.09 10.24 -0.46
C ASP A 477 -25.78 10.49 -1.80
#